data_b928388cf7ad7cf083609941153395e7
#
_entry.id   b928388cf7ad7cf083609941153395e7
#
_cell.length_a   1.000
_cell.length_b   1.000
_cell.length_c   1.000
_cell.angle_alpha   90.00
_cell.angle_beta   90.00
_cell.angle_gamma   90.00
#
_symmetry.space_group_name_H-M   'P 1'
#
loop_
_entity.id
_entity.type
_entity.pdbx_description
1 polymer ?
#
loop_
_entity_poly.entity_id
_entity_poly.type
_entity_poly.pdbx_seq_one_letter_code
_entity_poly.pdbx_strand_id
1 'polypeptide(L)'
;MSQASARHILVDSEQQCLELKQQIEAGSDFAEVARQHSNCPSGRQGGELGTFGRGQMVKEFDEVVFSGALNEVHGPVKTQFGYHLLEVTSRT
;
A
#
# COMPACT_ATOMS: atom_id res chain seq x y z
N MET A 1 8.07 9.58 19.06
CA MET A 1 7.10 8.56 18.70
C MET A 1 7.23 8.24 17.21
N SER A 2 7.04 6.96 16.87
CA SER A 2 7.17 6.55 15.48
C SER A 2 5.92 6.90 14.69
N GLN A 3 6.11 7.54 13.55
CA GLN A 3 5.04 7.84 12.61
C GLN A 3 5.51 7.51 11.20
N ALA A 4 4.56 7.21 10.32
CA ALA A 4 4.86 6.89 8.94
C ALA A 4 3.78 7.45 8.03
N SER A 5 4.15 7.70 6.79
CA SER A 5 3.22 7.99 5.71
C SER A 5 3.33 6.88 4.68
N ALA A 6 2.21 6.45 4.15
CA ALA A 6 2.18 5.35 3.20
C ALA A 6 1.00 5.50 2.25
N ARG A 7 1.04 4.72 1.17
CA ARG A 7 -0.07 4.60 0.25
C ARG A 7 -0.28 3.13 -0.09
N HIS A 8 -1.51 2.77 -0.47
CA HIS A 8 -1.81 1.38 -0.73
C HIS A 8 -2.81 1.21 -1.87
N ILE A 9 -2.88 -0.02 -2.37
CA ILE A 9 -3.85 -0.42 -3.38
C ILE A 9 -4.52 -1.69 -2.85
N LEU A 10 -5.86 -1.71 -2.82
CA LEU A 10 -6.63 -2.87 -2.38
C LEU A 10 -7.31 -3.52 -3.58
N VAL A 11 -7.10 -4.83 -3.75
CA VAL A 11 -7.78 -5.62 -4.78
C VAL A 11 -8.27 -6.94 -4.20
N ASP A 12 -9.14 -7.63 -4.94
CA ASP A 12 -9.80 -8.84 -4.46
C ASP A 12 -8.99 -10.11 -4.63
N SER A 13 -8.02 -10.12 -5.55
CA SER A 13 -7.27 -11.35 -5.82
C SER A 13 -5.77 -11.14 -5.71
N GLU A 14 -5.09 -12.18 -5.24
CA GLU A 14 -3.64 -12.18 -5.15
C GLU A 14 -2.99 -12.03 -6.53
N GLN A 15 -3.55 -12.70 -7.54
CA GLN A 15 -3.00 -12.63 -8.88
C GLN A 15 -3.05 -11.22 -9.45
N GLN A 16 -4.17 -10.53 -9.28
CA GLN A 16 -4.28 -9.14 -9.71
C GLN A 16 -3.28 -8.27 -8.97
N CYS A 17 -3.13 -8.49 -7.67
CA CYS A 17 -2.18 -7.76 -6.85
C CYS A 17 -0.75 -7.92 -7.37
N LEU A 18 -0.36 -9.15 -7.70
CA LEU A 18 0.96 -9.44 -8.27
C LEU A 18 1.16 -8.78 -9.63
N GLU A 19 0.14 -8.79 -10.47
CA GLU A 19 0.21 -8.15 -11.79
C GLU A 19 0.41 -6.64 -11.66
N LEU A 20 -0.33 -6.00 -10.76
CA LEU A 20 -0.20 -4.57 -10.52
C LEU A 20 1.17 -4.23 -9.93
N LYS A 21 1.69 -5.07 -9.04
CA LYS A 21 3.03 -4.89 -8.49
C LYS A 21 4.08 -4.90 -9.60
N GLN A 22 3.97 -5.86 -10.53
CA GLN A 22 4.89 -5.94 -11.66
C GLN A 22 4.83 -4.69 -12.53
N GLN A 23 3.63 -4.16 -12.78
CA GLN A 23 3.46 -2.94 -13.56
C GLN A 23 4.16 -1.76 -12.89
N ILE A 24 3.99 -1.61 -11.57
CA ILE A 24 4.59 -0.52 -10.81
C ILE A 24 6.12 -0.66 -10.84
N GLU A 25 6.64 -1.86 -10.63
CA GLU A 25 8.08 -2.11 -10.65
C GLU A 25 8.67 -1.88 -12.03
N ALA A 26 7.87 -2.02 -13.08
CA ALA A 26 8.29 -1.76 -14.44
C ALA A 26 8.18 -0.28 -14.85
N GLY A 27 7.69 0.58 -13.96
CA GLY A 27 7.67 2.02 -14.20
C GLY A 27 6.30 2.68 -14.16
N SER A 28 5.22 1.94 -13.97
CA SER A 28 3.90 2.55 -13.85
C SER A 28 3.78 3.35 -12.56
N ASP A 29 3.06 4.48 -12.62
CA ASP A 29 2.88 5.33 -11.47
C ASP A 29 1.93 4.68 -10.45
N PHE A 30 2.38 4.54 -9.20
CA PHE A 30 1.60 3.91 -8.13
C PHE A 30 0.25 4.61 -7.94
N ALA A 31 0.26 5.94 -7.89
CA ALA A 31 -0.97 6.70 -7.68
C ALA A 31 -1.98 6.47 -8.79
N GLU A 32 -1.53 6.40 -10.03
CA GLU A 32 -2.41 6.16 -11.17
C GLU A 32 -2.99 4.75 -11.13
N VAL A 33 -2.17 3.75 -10.81
CA VAL A 33 -2.63 2.38 -10.66
C VAL A 33 -3.67 2.29 -9.54
N ALA A 34 -3.44 3.00 -8.44
CA ALA A 34 -4.39 3.05 -7.33
C ALA A 34 -5.74 3.64 -7.78
N ARG A 35 -5.72 4.73 -8.54
CA ARG A 35 -6.95 5.36 -9.02
C ARG A 35 -7.74 4.44 -9.93
N GLN A 36 -7.06 3.65 -10.74
CA GLN A 36 -7.71 2.79 -11.72
C GLN A 36 -8.20 1.47 -11.12
N HIS A 37 -7.53 0.93 -10.13
CA HIS A 37 -7.74 -0.46 -9.70
C HIS A 37 -8.09 -0.64 -8.23
N SER A 38 -7.76 0.31 -7.36
CA SER A 38 -7.98 0.12 -5.93
C SER A 38 -9.47 0.12 -5.58
N ASN A 39 -9.89 -0.86 -4.79
CA ASN A 39 -11.26 -0.93 -4.28
C ASN A 39 -11.47 -0.07 -3.03
N CYS A 40 -10.41 0.48 -2.49
CA CYS A 40 -10.49 1.35 -1.33
C CYS A 40 -10.79 2.79 -1.76
N PRO A 41 -11.63 3.54 -1.02
CA PRO A 41 -11.90 4.95 -1.34
C PRO A 41 -10.65 5.82 -1.47
N SER A 42 -9.58 5.49 -0.72
CA SER A 42 -8.31 6.20 -0.81
C SER A 42 -7.68 6.11 -2.21
N GLY A 43 -8.11 5.16 -3.04
CA GLY A 43 -7.65 5.04 -4.42
C GLY A 43 -7.85 6.31 -5.22
N ARG A 44 -8.90 7.07 -4.94
CA ARG A 44 -9.17 8.36 -5.61
C ARG A 44 -8.07 9.38 -5.38
N GLN A 45 -7.33 9.22 -4.29
CA GLN A 45 -6.22 10.10 -3.90
C GLN A 45 -4.88 9.42 -4.14
N GLY A 46 -4.82 8.48 -5.07
CA GLY A 46 -3.60 7.75 -5.37
C GLY A 46 -3.21 6.71 -4.33
N GLY A 47 -4.18 6.30 -3.49
CA GLY A 47 -3.95 5.33 -2.42
C GLY A 47 -3.39 5.94 -1.14
N GLU A 48 -3.31 7.26 -1.05
CA GLU A 48 -2.67 7.95 0.07
C GLU A 48 -3.42 7.70 1.38
N LEU A 49 -2.69 7.26 2.41
CA LEU A 49 -3.25 7.01 3.74
C LEU A 49 -2.95 8.13 4.73
N GLY A 50 -2.10 9.09 4.34
CA GLY A 50 -1.66 10.14 5.24
C GLY A 50 -0.63 9.65 6.24
N THR A 51 -0.48 10.36 7.34
CA THR A 51 0.49 10.04 8.39
C THR A 51 -0.23 9.36 9.55
N PHE A 52 0.36 8.31 10.08
CA PHE A 52 -0.22 7.54 11.18
C PHE A 52 0.87 6.94 12.06
N GLY A 53 0.49 6.58 13.28
CA GLY A 53 1.41 5.95 14.24
C GLY A 53 1.22 4.44 14.32
N ARG A 54 2.09 3.79 15.07
CA ARG A 54 1.98 2.36 15.33
C ARG A 54 0.63 2.02 15.96
N GLY A 55 0.06 0.89 15.53
CA GLY A 55 -1.20 0.40 16.09
C GLY A 55 -2.46 1.03 15.53
N GLN A 56 -2.34 2.02 14.64
CA GLN A 56 -3.50 2.67 14.04
C GLN A 56 -4.04 1.93 12.82
N MET A 57 -3.21 1.13 12.18
CA MET A 57 -3.59 0.31 11.03
C MET A 57 -3.72 -1.15 11.46
N VAL A 58 -4.29 -1.98 10.58
CA VAL A 58 -4.33 -3.42 10.84
C VAL A 58 -2.92 -3.96 11.01
N LYS A 59 -2.79 -5.05 11.77
CA LYS A 59 -1.49 -5.60 12.16
C LYS A 59 -0.58 -5.86 10.96
N GLU A 60 -1.12 -6.41 9.89
CA GLU A 60 -0.36 -6.73 8.68
C GLU A 60 0.26 -5.49 8.05
N PHE A 61 -0.47 -4.37 8.03
CA PHE A 61 0.03 -3.09 7.55
C PHE A 61 1.10 -2.55 8.48
N ASP A 62 0.83 -2.60 9.76
CA ASP A 62 1.72 -2.06 10.78
C ASP A 62 3.11 -2.68 10.67
N GLU A 63 3.17 -4.01 10.52
CA GLU A 63 4.43 -4.72 10.39
C GLU A 63 5.23 -4.27 9.16
N VAL A 64 4.58 -4.13 8.02
CA VAL A 64 5.25 -3.71 6.79
C VAL A 64 5.66 -2.25 6.86
N VAL A 65 4.76 -1.38 7.32
CA VAL A 65 5.00 0.06 7.34
C VAL A 65 6.17 0.43 8.25
N PHE A 66 6.29 -0.23 9.40
CA PHE A 66 7.31 0.14 10.37
C PHE A 66 8.59 -0.70 10.28
N SER A 67 8.68 -1.62 9.34
CA SER A 67 9.90 -2.42 9.13
C SER A 67 10.34 -2.47 7.67
N GLY A 68 9.46 -2.21 6.71
CA GLY A 68 9.78 -2.31 5.29
C GLY A 68 10.61 -1.13 4.78
N ALA A 69 11.29 -1.35 3.67
CA ALA A 69 12.09 -0.31 3.03
C ALA A 69 11.20 0.82 2.50
N LEU A 70 11.71 2.05 2.56
CA LEU A 70 11.02 3.23 2.05
C LEU A 70 11.06 3.24 0.53
N ASN A 71 9.99 3.76 -0.08
CA ASN A 71 9.88 4.00 -1.52
C ASN A 71 10.00 2.73 -2.35
N GLU A 72 9.62 1.60 -1.76
CA GLU A 72 9.51 0.31 -2.44
C GLU A 72 8.10 -0.22 -2.29
N VAL A 73 7.62 -0.95 -3.29
CA VAL A 73 6.29 -1.56 -3.25
C VAL A 73 6.40 -2.90 -2.52
N HIS A 74 5.61 -3.05 -1.47
CA HIS A 74 5.54 -4.27 -0.67
C HIS A 74 4.21 -4.98 -0.91
N GLY A 75 4.24 -6.28 -0.94
CA GLY A 75 3.04 -7.09 -1.08
C GLY A 75 3.22 -8.25 -2.04
N PRO A 76 2.18 -9.03 -2.24
CA PRO A 76 0.82 -8.86 -1.69
C PRO A 76 0.75 -9.03 -0.18
N VAL A 77 0.05 -8.15 0.48
CA VAL A 77 -0.23 -8.24 1.91
C VAL A 77 -1.70 -8.61 2.07
N LYS A 78 -1.99 -9.77 2.62
CA LYS A 78 -3.36 -10.23 2.81
C LYS A 78 -3.92 -9.71 4.13
N THR A 79 -5.12 -9.12 4.05
CA THR A 79 -5.88 -8.71 5.22
C THR A 79 -7.30 -9.23 5.09
N GLN A 80 -8.15 -8.93 6.08
CA GLN A 80 -9.56 -9.31 6.01
C GLN A 80 -10.31 -8.62 4.86
N PHE A 81 -9.73 -7.56 4.29
CA PHE A 81 -10.36 -6.80 3.20
C PHE A 81 -9.97 -7.31 1.81
N GLY A 82 -8.88 -8.07 1.70
CA GLY A 82 -8.36 -8.56 0.43
C GLY A 82 -6.85 -8.51 0.38
N TYR A 83 -6.30 -8.17 -0.77
CA TYR A 83 -4.85 -8.12 -0.98
C TYR A 83 -4.42 -6.70 -1.26
N HIS A 84 -3.32 -6.29 -0.65
CA HIS A 84 -2.83 -4.92 -0.70
C HIS A 84 -1.43 -4.84 -1.26
N LEU A 85 -1.16 -3.77 -2.01
CA LEU A 85 0.19 -3.30 -2.24
C LEU A 85 0.40 -2.08 -1.36
N LEU A 86 1.56 -1.98 -0.74
CA LEU A 86 1.91 -0.89 0.16
C LEU A 86 3.21 -0.24 -0.28
N GLU A 87 3.27 1.09 -0.23
CA GLU A 87 4.51 1.83 -0.39
C GLU A 87 4.64 2.80 0.76
N VAL A 88 5.71 2.66 1.54
CA VAL A 88 6.01 3.58 2.65
C VAL A 88 6.78 4.75 2.08
N THR A 89 6.23 5.95 2.21
CA THR A 89 6.85 7.14 1.62
C THR A 89 7.71 7.91 2.60
N SER A 90 7.42 7.80 3.89
CA SER A 90 8.27 8.40 4.93
C SER A 90 8.05 7.69 6.26
N ARG A 91 9.05 7.79 7.12
CA ARG A 91 9.00 7.18 8.46
C ARG A 91 9.92 7.94 9.39
N THR A 92 9.44 8.22 10.59
CA THR A 92 10.24 8.89 11.64
C THR A 92 10.57 7.93 12.77
#